data_a128d7390e6326cf0e2487c413ddbd1f
#
_entry.id   a128d7390e6326cf0e2487c413ddbd1f
#
_cell.length_a   1.000
_cell.length_b   1.000
_cell.length_c   1.000
_cell.angle_alpha   90.00
_cell.angle_beta   90.00
_cell.angle_gamma   90.00
#
_symmetry.space_group_name_H-M   'P 1'
#
loop_
_entity.id
_entity.type
_entity.pdbx_description
1 polymer ?
#
loop_
_entity_poly.entity_id
_entity_poly.type
_entity_poly.pdbx_seq_one_letter_code
_entity_poly.pdbx_strand_id
1 'polypeptide(L)'
;PMMAAAGLVFSAATGGEVSSVLLVAIPVLLTVLTIIMVLASKYSIRLRKKLDQINRLFLESLEGVRVIRAFNKQKTENARFEEANEDYAMTAMAAGRITSLLMPAISVIFGVTTAAVLGMGAYYVSTGAMEVGSLVANSQYISMVLTSVMMLSLVIMMFPTSYACAKRIAEVLQTDSSIRGGKFQMENRPVRGTVEFRHVTFAYPGADEPILK
;
A
#
# COMPACT_ATOMS: atom_id res chain seq x y z
N PRO A 1 -13.57 8.24 -7.95
CA PRO A 1 -14.98 8.21 -7.53
C PRO A 1 -15.89 8.99 -8.48
N MET A 2 -15.52 10.22 -8.85
CA MET A 2 -16.35 11.08 -9.72
C MET A 2 -16.63 10.44 -11.10
N MET A 3 -15.63 9.83 -11.73
CA MET A 3 -15.80 9.11 -13.00
C MET A 3 -16.76 7.92 -12.89
N ALA A 4 -16.71 7.17 -11.78
CA ALA A 4 -17.65 6.07 -11.55
C ALA A 4 -19.09 6.58 -11.40
N ALA A 5 -19.29 7.65 -10.62
CA ALA A 5 -20.60 8.26 -10.45
C ALA A 5 -21.15 8.83 -11.78
N ALA A 6 -20.32 9.57 -12.52
CA ALA A 6 -20.71 10.09 -13.83
C ALA A 6 -21.06 8.96 -14.82
N GLY A 7 -20.20 7.92 -14.90
CA GLY A 7 -20.45 6.77 -15.76
C GLY A 7 -21.76 6.04 -15.42
N LEU A 8 -22.06 5.87 -14.13
CA LEU A 8 -23.34 5.26 -13.69
C LEU A 8 -24.55 6.12 -14.08
N VAL A 9 -24.49 7.43 -13.85
CA VAL A 9 -25.58 8.36 -14.20
C VAL A 9 -25.81 8.37 -15.71
N PHE A 10 -24.75 8.53 -16.51
CA PHE A 10 -24.87 8.54 -17.97
C PHE A 10 -25.29 7.19 -18.55
N SER A 11 -24.78 6.08 -18.01
CA SER A 11 -25.20 4.75 -18.42
C SER A 11 -26.69 4.52 -18.13
N ALA A 12 -27.17 4.92 -16.96
CA ALA A 12 -28.60 4.82 -16.62
C ALA A 12 -29.49 5.71 -17.48
N ALA A 13 -28.99 6.89 -17.90
CA ALA A 13 -29.75 7.82 -18.73
C ALA A 13 -29.84 7.38 -20.18
N THR A 14 -28.82 6.68 -20.72
CA THR A 14 -28.76 6.30 -22.17
C THR A 14 -29.25 4.89 -22.47
N GLY A 15 -29.33 3.99 -21.49
CA GLY A 15 -29.73 2.60 -21.73
C GLY A 15 -30.01 1.86 -20.43
N GLY A 16 -31.06 2.26 -19.70
CA GLY A 16 -31.37 1.77 -18.36
C GLY A 16 -31.39 0.24 -18.21
N GLU A 17 -31.91 -0.47 -19.21
CA GLU A 17 -31.99 -1.94 -19.20
C GLU A 17 -30.61 -2.59 -19.40
N VAL A 18 -29.80 -2.08 -20.32
CA VAL A 18 -28.41 -2.55 -20.53
C VAL A 18 -27.51 -2.20 -19.36
N SER A 19 -27.80 -1.08 -18.69
CA SER A 19 -27.08 -0.65 -17.49
C SER A 19 -27.27 -1.58 -16.29
N SER A 20 -28.34 -2.39 -16.29
CA SER A 20 -28.58 -3.41 -15.25
C SER A 20 -27.42 -4.42 -15.13
N VAL A 21 -26.69 -4.66 -16.21
CA VAL A 21 -25.47 -5.50 -16.21
C VAL A 21 -24.45 -5.00 -15.18
N LEU A 22 -24.36 -3.68 -14.92
CA LEU A 22 -23.45 -3.11 -13.93
C LEU A 22 -23.82 -3.51 -12.48
N LEU A 23 -25.10 -3.73 -12.19
CA LEU A 23 -25.55 -4.19 -10.87
C LEU A 23 -24.99 -5.57 -10.52
N VAL A 24 -24.65 -6.37 -11.52
CA VAL A 24 -24.00 -7.68 -11.32
C VAL A 24 -22.48 -7.55 -11.46
N ALA A 25 -22.00 -6.81 -12.47
CA ALA A 25 -20.57 -6.71 -12.76
C ALA A 25 -19.77 -6.04 -11.61
N ILE A 26 -20.31 -4.97 -11.00
CA ILE A 26 -19.61 -4.27 -9.91
C ILE A 26 -19.44 -5.14 -8.66
N PRO A 27 -20.50 -5.78 -8.10
CA PRO A 27 -20.32 -6.69 -6.97
C PRO A 27 -19.39 -7.87 -7.25
N VAL A 28 -19.46 -8.45 -8.46
CA VAL A 28 -18.57 -9.54 -8.87
C VAL A 28 -17.12 -9.05 -8.89
N LEU A 29 -16.86 -7.90 -9.52
CA LEU A 29 -15.52 -7.30 -9.56
C LEU A 29 -14.99 -7.02 -8.15
N LEU A 30 -15.78 -6.37 -7.29
CA LEU A 30 -15.39 -6.06 -5.91
C LEU A 30 -15.12 -7.33 -5.09
N THR A 31 -15.94 -8.38 -5.27
CA THR A 31 -15.76 -9.65 -4.58
C THR A 31 -14.44 -10.31 -4.98
N VAL A 32 -14.17 -10.40 -6.28
CA VAL A 32 -12.93 -11.00 -6.80
C VAL A 32 -11.70 -10.20 -6.34
N LEU A 33 -11.76 -8.88 -6.44
CA LEU A 33 -10.68 -8.00 -5.95
C LEU A 33 -10.43 -8.22 -4.46
N THR A 34 -11.49 -8.26 -3.64
CA THR A 34 -11.37 -8.47 -2.19
C THR A 34 -10.76 -9.83 -1.87
N ILE A 35 -11.18 -10.90 -2.54
CA ILE A 35 -10.61 -12.24 -2.34
C ILE A 35 -9.11 -12.24 -2.65
N ILE A 36 -8.71 -11.71 -3.80
CA ILE A 36 -7.30 -11.66 -4.20
C ILE A 36 -6.49 -10.81 -3.21
N MET A 37 -7.01 -9.65 -2.77
CA MET A 37 -6.35 -8.80 -1.78
C MET A 37 -6.16 -9.49 -0.44
N VAL A 38 -7.18 -10.17 0.07
CA VAL A 38 -7.09 -10.89 1.35
C VAL A 38 -6.07 -12.03 1.26
N LEU A 39 -6.06 -12.76 0.15
CA LEU A 39 -5.07 -13.82 -0.06
C LEU A 39 -3.65 -13.22 -0.18
N ALA A 40 -3.46 -12.20 -1.00
CA ALA A 40 -2.18 -11.53 -1.19
C ALA A 40 -1.63 -10.94 0.13
N SER A 41 -2.48 -10.35 0.97
CA SER A 41 -2.07 -9.78 2.26
C SER A 41 -1.54 -10.86 3.22
N LYS A 42 -2.16 -12.04 3.27
CA LYS A 42 -1.70 -13.17 4.09
C LYS A 42 -0.29 -13.63 3.68
N TYR A 43 -0.05 -13.73 2.38
CA TYR A 43 1.28 -14.11 1.88
C TYR A 43 2.32 -13.00 2.08
N SER A 44 1.93 -11.74 1.94
CA SER A 44 2.81 -10.60 2.21
C SER A 44 3.30 -10.56 3.66
N ILE A 45 2.42 -10.86 4.62
CA ILE A 45 2.81 -10.94 6.04
C ILE A 45 3.81 -12.09 6.28
N ARG A 46 3.56 -13.26 5.67
CA ARG A 46 4.50 -14.40 5.77
C ARG A 46 5.85 -14.07 5.14
N LEU A 47 5.82 -13.42 3.97
CA LEU A 47 7.03 -13.02 3.24
C LEU A 47 7.91 -12.07 4.08
N ARG A 48 7.31 -11.10 4.77
CA ARG A 48 8.04 -10.20 5.68
C ARG A 48 8.74 -10.96 6.80
N LYS A 49 8.05 -11.91 7.45
CA LYS A 49 8.65 -12.73 8.51
C LYS A 49 9.84 -13.56 8.01
N LYS A 50 9.76 -14.10 6.79
CA LYS A 50 10.86 -14.83 6.16
C LYS A 50 12.03 -13.92 5.81
N LEU A 51 11.75 -12.73 5.31
CA LEU A 51 12.78 -11.72 5.06
C LEU A 51 13.49 -11.31 6.35
N ASP A 52 12.75 -11.10 7.45
CA ASP A 52 13.34 -10.79 8.75
C ASP A 52 14.25 -11.93 9.25
N GLN A 53 13.88 -13.18 8.96
CA GLN A 53 14.71 -14.35 9.29
C GLN A 53 16.02 -14.34 8.49
N ILE A 54 15.97 -14.09 7.18
CA ILE A 54 17.17 -13.97 6.32
C ILE A 54 18.07 -12.84 6.83
N ASN A 55 17.50 -11.67 7.10
CA ASN A 55 18.26 -10.53 7.61
C ASN A 55 18.96 -10.85 8.93
N ARG A 56 18.26 -11.56 9.84
CA ARG A 56 18.87 -11.99 11.10
C ARG A 56 20.03 -12.97 10.88
N LEU A 57 19.84 -13.99 10.04
CA LEU A 57 20.92 -14.94 9.71
C LEU A 57 22.12 -14.23 9.07
N PHE A 58 21.86 -13.24 8.22
CA PHE A 58 22.90 -12.44 7.59
C PHE A 58 23.70 -11.63 8.62
N LEU A 59 23.03 -10.96 9.56
CA LEU A 59 23.67 -10.21 10.63
C LEU A 59 24.47 -11.13 11.57
N GLU A 60 23.91 -12.29 11.98
CA GLU A 60 24.60 -13.31 12.76
C GLU A 60 25.90 -13.77 12.05
N SER A 61 25.86 -13.99 10.73
CA SER A 61 27.02 -14.40 9.95
C SER A 61 28.07 -13.29 9.83
N LEU A 62 27.67 -12.02 9.76
CA LEU A 62 28.60 -10.89 9.72
C LEU A 62 29.31 -10.71 11.06
N GLU A 63 28.56 -10.74 12.16
CA GLU A 63 29.13 -10.61 13.50
C GLU A 63 30.02 -11.80 13.86
N GLY A 64 29.60 -13.01 13.48
CA GLY A 64 30.30 -14.26 13.73
C GLY A 64 31.39 -14.66 12.73
N VAL A 65 31.71 -13.84 11.72
CA VAL A 65 32.55 -14.21 10.57
C VAL A 65 33.94 -14.74 10.99
N ARG A 66 34.54 -14.19 12.05
CA ARG A 66 35.86 -14.63 12.57
C ARG A 66 35.75 -16.03 13.18
N VAL A 67 34.70 -16.29 13.93
CA VAL A 67 34.44 -17.58 14.57
C VAL A 67 34.12 -18.65 13.54
N ILE A 68 33.24 -18.34 12.59
CA ILE A 68 32.87 -19.22 11.48
C ILE A 68 34.11 -19.67 10.69
N ARG A 69 35.03 -18.73 10.40
CA ARG A 69 36.29 -19.02 9.73
C ARG A 69 37.28 -19.84 10.58
N ALA A 70 37.39 -19.49 11.87
CA ALA A 70 38.31 -20.20 12.79
C ALA A 70 37.89 -21.68 12.96
N PHE A 71 36.60 -21.97 12.99
CA PHE A 71 36.09 -23.34 13.13
C PHE A 71 35.72 -24.02 11.80
N ASN A 72 36.06 -23.41 10.65
CA ASN A 72 35.77 -23.91 9.31
C ASN A 72 34.30 -24.31 9.07
N LYS A 73 33.36 -23.52 9.61
CA LYS A 73 31.93 -23.77 9.57
C LYS A 73 31.17 -23.06 8.45
N GLN A 74 31.89 -22.51 7.45
CA GLN A 74 31.28 -21.77 6.33
C GLN A 74 30.25 -22.60 5.56
N LYS A 75 30.52 -23.91 5.34
CA LYS A 75 29.58 -24.77 4.64
C LYS A 75 28.26 -24.95 5.41
N THR A 76 28.35 -25.05 6.73
CA THR A 76 27.16 -25.19 7.59
C THR A 76 26.32 -23.90 7.58
N GLU A 77 26.97 -22.74 7.69
CA GLU A 77 26.26 -21.44 7.65
C GLU A 77 25.67 -21.16 6.27
N ASN A 78 26.39 -21.48 5.20
CA ASN A 78 25.83 -21.35 3.85
C ASN A 78 24.63 -22.27 3.63
N ALA A 79 24.65 -23.50 4.11
CA ALA A 79 23.49 -24.39 4.01
C ALA A 79 22.28 -23.86 4.78
N ARG A 80 22.50 -23.33 5.99
CA ARG A 80 21.44 -22.69 6.80
C ARG A 80 20.85 -21.45 6.14
N PHE A 81 21.70 -20.65 5.51
CA PHE A 81 21.25 -19.49 4.73
C PHE A 81 20.47 -19.90 3.48
N GLU A 82 20.95 -20.90 2.76
CA GLU A 82 20.31 -21.41 1.54
C GLU A 82 18.92 -21.98 1.82
N GLU A 83 18.76 -22.74 2.91
CA GLU A 83 17.45 -23.25 3.37
C GLU A 83 16.47 -22.11 3.64
N ALA A 84 16.90 -21.07 4.37
CA ALA A 84 16.07 -19.90 4.66
C ALA A 84 15.73 -19.11 3.38
N ASN A 85 16.68 -19.00 2.45
CA ASN A 85 16.51 -18.33 1.17
C ASN A 85 15.55 -19.08 0.25
N GLU A 86 15.63 -20.41 0.19
CA GLU A 86 14.71 -21.23 -0.59
C GLU A 86 13.27 -21.12 -0.05
N ASP A 87 13.11 -21.17 1.26
CA ASP A 87 11.80 -21.01 1.93
C ASP A 87 11.20 -19.61 1.67
N TYR A 88 12.04 -18.57 1.68
CA TYR A 88 11.63 -17.22 1.26
C TYR A 88 11.23 -17.19 -0.21
N ALA A 89 12.03 -17.75 -1.10
CA ALA A 89 11.77 -17.78 -2.54
C ALA A 89 10.46 -18.52 -2.87
N MET A 90 10.21 -19.66 -2.24
CA MET A 90 8.96 -20.40 -2.40
C MET A 90 7.74 -19.56 -1.95
N THR A 91 7.86 -18.87 -0.82
CA THR A 91 6.80 -17.98 -0.30
C THR A 91 6.59 -16.77 -1.23
N ALA A 92 7.68 -16.20 -1.77
CA ALA A 92 7.64 -15.09 -2.73
C ALA A 92 6.97 -15.50 -4.04
N MET A 93 7.30 -16.68 -4.57
CA MET A 93 6.65 -17.23 -5.76
C MET A 93 5.16 -17.46 -5.55
N ALA A 94 4.75 -17.99 -4.38
CA ALA A 94 3.34 -18.17 -4.05
C ALA A 94 2.59 -16.83 -3.97
N ALA A 95 3.18 -15.82 -3.34
CA ALA A 95 2.65 -14.45 -3.31
C ALA A 95 2.53 -13.86 -4.72
N GLY A 96 3.58 -14.01 -5.53
CA GLY A 96 3.61 -13.56 -6.93
C GLY A 96 2.52 -14.21 -7.79
N ARG A 97 2.32 -15.52 -7.67
CA ARG A 97 1.25 -16.24 -8.39
C ARG A 97 -0.14 -15.69 -8.08
N ILE A 98 -0.44 -15.41 -6.80
CA ILE A 98 -1.73 -14.84 -6.39
C ILE A 98 -1.90 -13.45 -6.96
N THR A 99 -0.88 -12.62 -6.86
CA THR A 99 -0.94 -11.24 -7.38
C THR A 99 -1.04 -11.22 -8.91
N SER A 100 -0.38 -12.12 -9.62
CA SER A 100 -0.45 -12.20 -11.08
C SER A 100 -1.81 -12.64 -11.61
N LEU A 101 -2.65 -13.31 -10.80
CA LEU A 101 -4.03 -13.64 -11.17
C LEU A 101 -4.95 -12.41 -11.26
N LEU A 102 -4.54 -11.27 -10.69
CA LEU A 102 -5.34 -10.05 -10.65
C LEU A 102 -5.70 -9.57 -12.07
N MET A 103 -4.71 -9.45 -12.95
CA MET A 103 -4.93 -8.94 -14.31
C MET A 103 -5.79 -9.87 -15.18
N PRO A 104 -5.56 -11.19 -15.25
CA PRO A 104 -6.45 -12.11 -15.95
C PRO A 104 -7.88 -12.09 -15.41
N ALA A 105 -8.05 -12.07 -14.08
CA ALA A 105 -9.38 -12.03 -13.46
C ALA A 105 -10.15 -10.77 -13.87
N ILE A 106 -9.51 -9.60 -13.82
CA ILE A 106 -10.10 -8.34 -14.28
C ILE A 106 -10.44 -8.42 -15.76
N SER A 107 -9.54 -8.92 -16.61
CA SER A 107 -9.75 -9.03 -18.05
C SER A 107 -10.95 -9.93 -18.41
N VAL A 108 -11.12 -11.03 -17.68
CA VAL A 108 -12.28 -11.92 -17.86
C VAL A 108 -13.58 -11.20 -17.49
N ILE A 109 -13.61 -10.50 -16.34
CA ILE A 109 -14.80 -9.76 -15.91
C ILE A 109 -15.14 -8.67 -16.93
N PHE A 110 -14.14 -7.91 -17.41
CA PHE A 110 -14.33 -6.90 -18.46
C PHE A 110 -14.87 -7.52 -19.75
N GLY A 111 -14.27 -8.60 -20.22
CA GLY A 111 -14.67 -9.30 -21.45
C GLY A 111 -16.11 -9.82 -21.36
N VAL A 112 -16.46 -10.49 -20.27
CA VAL A 112 -17.82 -11.00 -20.03
C VAL A 112 -18.83 -9.85 -19.93
N THR A 113 -18.51 -8.80 -19.20
CA THR A 113 -19.38 -7.62 -19.07
C THR A 113 -19.61 -6.96 -20.43
N THR A 114 -18.54 -6.74 -21.20
CA THR A 114 -18.63 -6.15 -22.53
C THR A 114 -19.46 -7.03 -23.50
N ALA A 115 -19.24 -8.34 -23.47
CA ALA A 115 -20.01 -9.27 -24.28
C ALA A 115 -21.51 -9.27 -23.92
N ALA A 116 -21.83 -9.23 -22.62
CA ALA A 116 -23.22 -9.13 -22.16
C ALA A 116 -23.87 -7.83 -22.58
N VAL A 117 -23.19 -6.70 -22.47
CA VAL A 117 -23.67 -5.37 -22.89
C VAL A 117 -23.94 -5.33 -24.40
N LEU A 118 -22.98 -5.83 -25.20
CA LEU A 118 -23.13 -5.86 -26.65
C LEU A 118 -24.24 -6.82 -27.06
N GLY A 119 -24.35 -7.99 -26.45
CA GLY A 119 -25.40 -8.97 -26.74
C GLY A 119 -26.81 -8.46 -26.42
N MET A 120 -27.01 -7.91 -25.22
CA MET A 120 -28.27 -7.29 -24.81
C MET A 120 -28.60 -6.06 -25.67
N GLY A 121 -27.60 -5.18 -25.86
CA GLY A 121 -27.77 -3.99 -26.67
C GLY A 121 -28.13 -4.29 -28.15
N ALA A 122 -27.48 -5.30 -28.73
CA ALA A 122 -27.82 -5.74 -30.11
C ALA A 122 -29.27 -6.22 -30.21
N TYR A 123 -29.77 -6.92 -29.19
CA TYR A 123 -31.17 -7.31 -29.11
C TYR A 123 -32.11 -6.08 -29.09
N TYR A 124 -31.83 -5.08 -28.22
CA TYR A 124 -32.63 -3.85 -28.14
C TYR A 124 -32.55 -2.99 -29.41
N VAL A 125 -31.38 -2.96 -30.06
CA VAL A 125 -31.25 -2.30 -31.37
C VAL A 125 -32.08 -3.02 -32.43
N SER A 126 -32.09 -4.36 -32.49
CA SER A 126 -32.86 -5.12 -33.44
C SER A 126 -34.38 -4.98 -33.27
N THR A 127 -34.85 -4.74 -32.07
CA THR A 127 -36.26 -4.46 -31.74
C THR A 127 -36.65 -2.99 -31.90
N GLY A 128 -35.71 -2.12 -32.27
CA GLY A 128 -35.96 -0.67 -32.42
C GLY A 128 -36.07 0.08 -31.07
N ALA A 129 -35.81 -0.57 -29.96
CA ALA A 129 -35.89 0.03 -28.62
C ALA A 129 -34.67 0.87 -28.25
N MET A 130 -33.56 0.73 -28.99
CA MET A 130 -32.30 1.47 -28.74
C MET A 130 -31.65 1.83 -30.09
N GLU A 131 -31.03 3.02 -30.13
CA GLU A 131 -30.18 3.43 -31.24
C GLU A 131 -28.76 2.86 -31.12
N VAL A 132 -28.11 2.55 -32.24
CA VAL A 132 -26.74 2.04 -32.28
C VAL A 132 -25.77 3.00 -31.56
N GLY A 133 -25.96 4.33 -31.72
CA GLY A 133 -25.17 5.34 -31.05
C GLY A 133 -25.27 5.25 -29.53
N SER A 134 -26.45 5.00 -28.98
CA SER A 134 -26.70 4.80 -27.57
C SER A 134 -26.02 3.54 -27.02
N LEU A 135 -25.99 2.44 -27.80
CA LEU A 135 -25.27 1.21 -27.43
C LEU A 135 -23.76 1.45 -27.32
N VAL A 136 -23.17 2.15 -28.29
CA VAL A 136 -21.76 2.47 -28.29
C VAL A 136 -21.43 3.38 -27.10
N ALA A 137 -22.22 4.42 -26.87
CA ALA A 137 -22.04 5.32 -25.73
C ALA A 137 -22.14 4.57 -24.39
N ASN A 138 -23.14 3.69 -24.25
CA ASN A 138 -23.34 2.92 -23.02
C ASN A 138 -22.19 1.94 -22.74
N SER A 139 -21.68 1.26 -23.78
CA SER A 139 -20.51 0.38 -23.63
C SER A 139 -19.27 1.15 -23.16
N GLN A 140 -19.10 2.40 -23.61
CA GLN A 140 -18.02 3.28 -23.14
C GLN A 140 -18.20 3.71 -21.69
N TYR A 141 -19.42 4.06 -21.27
CA TYR A 141 -19.70 4.41 -19.87
C TYR A 141 -19.49 3.24 -18.94
N ILE A 142 -19.89 2.03 -19.33
CA ILE A 142 -19.65 0.81 -18.55
C ILE A 142 -18.15 0.54 -18.38
N SER A 143 -17.37 0.66 -19.45
CA SER A 143 -15.91 0.54 -19.37
C SER A 143 -15.29 1.59 -18.45
N MET A 144 -15.78 2.83 -18.48
CA MET A 144 -15.36 3.90 -17.60
C MET A 144 -15.67 3.60 -16.14
N VAL A 145 -16.86 3.04 -15.84
CA VAL A 145 -17.23 2.64 -14.46
C VAL A 145 -16.31 1.53 -13.97
N LEU A 146 -16.12 0.46 -14.73
CA LEU A 146 -15.28 -0.67 -14.34
C LEU A 146 -13.83 -0.25 -14.10
N THR A 147 -13.27 0.58 -14.99
CA THR A 147 -11.91 1.15 -14.82
C THR A 147 -11.81 2.01 -13.55
N SER A 148 -12.85 2.81 -13.27
CA SER A 148 -12.88 3.64 -12.06
C SER A 148 -12.92 2.80 -10.77
N VAL A 149 -13.69 1.70 -10.78
CA VAL A 149 -13.75 0.76 -9.64
C VAL A 149 -12.39 0.09 -9.42
N MET A 150 -11.72 -0.32 -10.51
CA MET A 150 -10.37 -0.87 -10.45
C MET A 150 -9.37 0.14 -9.86
N MET A 151 -9.37 1.39 -10.32
CA MET A 151 -8.51 2.44 -9.77
C MET A 151 -8.80 2.73 -8.30
N LEU A 152 -10.07 2.75 -7.90
CA LEU A 152 -10.45 2.94 -6.51
C LEU A 152 -9.88 1.82 -5.62
N SER A 153 -9.91 0.59 -6.10
CA SER A 153 -9.34 -0.57 -5.37
C SER A 153 -7.84 -0.42 -5.13
N LEU A 154 -7.08 0.11 -6.10
CA LEU A 154 -5.65 0.40 -5.93
C LEU A 154 -5.41 1.47 -4.87
N VAL A 155 -6.23 2.53 -4.85
CA VAL A 155 -6.14 3.59 -3.83
C VAL A 155 -6.43 3.03 -2.44
N ILE A 156 -7.46 2.20 -2.29
CA ILE A 156 -7.81 1.56 -1.01
C ILE A 156 -6.64 0.69 -0.51
N MET A 157 -5.93 0.00 -1.40
CA MET A 157 -4.77 -0.82 -1.04
C MET A 157 -3.60 0.02 -0.51
N MET A 158 -3.41 1.24 -1.01
CA MET A 158 -2.34 2.15 -0.56
C MET A 158 -2.72 2.93 0.72
N PHE A 159 -4.01 3.02 1.03
CA PHE A 159 -4.51 3.85 2.12
C PHE A 159 -3.89 3.55 3.50
N PRO A 160 -3.74 2.27 3.96
CA PRO A 160 -3.16 1.98 5.26
C PRO A 160 -1.72 2.48 5.40
N THR A 161 -0.92 2.34 4.35
CA THR A 161 0.47 2.82 4.34
C THR A 161 0.52 4.35 4.39
N SER A 162 -0.29 5.01 3.57
CA SER A 162 -0.37 6.48 3.53
C SER A 162 -0.86 7.03 4.87
N TYR A 163 -1.85 6.40 5.49
CA TYR A 163 -2.35 6.78 6.81
C TYR A 163 -1.28 6.63 7.91
N ALA A 164 -0.54 5.52 7.91
CA ALA A 164 0.55 5.31 8.87
C ALA A 164 1.66 6.37 8.72
N CYS A 165 2.02 6.73 7.49
CA CYS A 165 2.98 7.80 7.22
C CYS A 165 2.45 9.16 7.68
N ALA A 166 1.20 9.49 7.37
CA ALA A 166 0.57 10.74 7.79
C ALA A 166 0.51 10.86 9.32
N LYS A 167 0.19 9.76 10.02
CA LYS A 167 0.19 9.73 11.48
C LYS A 167 1.57 10.03 12.06
N ARG A 168 2.63 9.40 11.56
CA ARG A 168 4.01 9.66 12.01
C ARG A 168 4.44 11.11 11.76
N ILE A 169 4.07 11.67 10.61
CA ILE A 169 4.35 13.08 10.32
C ILE A 169 3.60 13.98 11.30
N ALA A 170 2.33 13.71 11.57
CA ALA A 170 1.54 14.47 12.52
C ALA A 170 2.12 14.41 13.95
N GLU A 171 2.59 13.23 14.39
CA GLU A 171 3.24 13.07 15.68
C GLU A 171 4.48 13.96 15.81
N VAL A 172 5.33 14.03 14.76
CA VAL A 172 6.51 14.90 14.75
C VAL A 172 6.12 16.37 14.75
N LEU A 173 5.15 16.77 13.94
CA LEU A 173 4.70 18.16 13.85
C LEU A 173 3.99 18.66 15.13
N GLN A 174 3.35 17.75 15.88
CA GLN A 174 2.68 18.06 17.13
C GLN A 174 3.63 17.99 18.35
N THR A 175 4.84 17.48 18.16
CA THR A 175 5.81 17.41 19.24
C THR A 175 6.41 18.78 19.48
N ASP A 176 6.04 19.39 20.58
CA ASP A 176 6.64 20.64 21.03
C ASP A 176 8.09 20.39 21.48
N SER A 177 8.99 21.31 21.10
CA SER A 177 10.35 21.26 21.62
C SER A 177 10.35 21.44 23.14
N SER A 178 10.97 20.50 23.83
CA SER A 178 11.17 20.58 25.29
C SER A 178 12.08 21.77 25.67
N ILE A 179 12.91 22.21 24.73
CA ILE A 179 13.79 23.36 24.91
C ILE A 179 13.14 24.54 24.20
N ARG A 180 12.61 25.46 24.99
CA ARG A 180 12.07 26.74 24.49
C ARG A 180 13.07 27.85 24.80
N GLY A 181 13.24 28.76 23.85
CA GLY A 181 14.09 29.93 24.06
C GLY A 181 13.66 30.73 25.30
N GLY A 182 14.63 31.19 26.08
CA GLY A 182 14.35 32.08 27.21
C GLY A 182 13.75 33.42 26.78
N LYS A 183 13.11 34.11 27.74
CA LYS A 183 12.55 35.45 27.51
C LYS A 183 13.59 36.53 27.28
N PHE A 184 14.87 36.19 27.41
CA PHE A 184 15.96 37.14 27.27
C PHE A 184 16.37 37.28 25.81
N GLN A 185 16.01 38.41 25.20
CA GLN A 185 16.54 38.84 23.89
C GLN A 185 17.80 39.65 24.14
N MET A 186 18.91 39.24 23.54
CA MET A 186 20.12 40.02 23.54
C MET A 186 19.88 41.28 22.69
N GLU A 187 19.46 42.39 23.30
CA GLU A 187 19.53 43.68 22.69
C GLU A 187 21.00 44.02 22.39
N ASN A 188 21.32 44.41 21.17
CA ASN A 188 22.51 44.98 20.56
C ASN A 188 23.67 45.44 21.51
N ARG A 189 24.06 44.59 22.50
CA ARG A 189 25.22 44.84 23.34
C ARG A 189 26.44 44.17 22.71
N PRO A 190 27.61 44.80 22.74
CA PRO A 190 28.83 44.16 22.25
C PRO A 190 29.11 42.88 23.06
N VAL A 191 28.95 41.73 22.43
CA VAL A 191 29.20 40.44 23.07
C VAL A 191 30.70 40.24 23.19
N ARG A 192 31.20 40.17 24.41
CA ARG A 192 32.63 39.93 24.70
C ARG A 192 33.07 38.48 24.50
N GLY A 193 32.16 37.59 24.03
CA GLY A 193 32.48 36.16 23.79
C GLY A 193 32.78 35.35 25.05
N THR A 194 32.42 35.86 26.25
CA THR A 194 32.63 35.18 27.51
C THR A 194 31.33 34.50 27.95
N VAL A 195 31.39 33.20 28.28
CA VAL A 195 30.28 32.44 28.84
C VAL A 195 30.70 31.99 30.27
N GLU A 196 29.86 32.29 31.25
CA GLU A 196 30.10 31.95 32.64
C GLU A 196 28.90 31.15 33.18
N PHE A 197 29.13 29.96 33.70
CA PHE A 197 28.13 29.16 34.39
C PHE A 197 28.29 29.39 35.91
N ARG A 198 27.28 29.97 36.54
CA ARG A 198 27.23 30.18 37.98
C ARG A 198 26.14 29.34 38.61
N HIS A 199 26.48 28.41 39.46
CA HIS A 199 25.56 27.54 40.21
C HIS A 199 24.53 26.84 39.26
N VAL A 200 25.00 26.32 38.15
CA VAL A 200 24.14 25.63 37.17
C VAL A 200 24.18 24.14 37.45
N THR A 201 23.05 23.60 37.86
CA THR A 201 22.85 22.15 37.96
C THR A 201 22.02 21.69 36.72
N PHE A 202 22.50 20.70 36.01
CA PHE A 202 21.81 20.14 34.84
C PHE A 202 21.78 18.62 34.91
N ALA A 203 20.59 18.06 34.74
CA ALA A 203 20.37 16.64 34.54
C ALA A 203 19.49 16.38 33.29
N TYR A 204 19.75 15.32 32.52
CA TYR A 204 18.83 14.89 31.48
C TYR A 204 17.56 14.29 32.11
N PRO A 205 16.38 14.42 31.44
CA PRO A 205 15.16 13.80 31.92
C PRO A 205 15.34 12.27 32.05
N GLY A 206 15.17 11.75 33.29
CA GLY A 206 15.34 10.32 33.59
C GLY A 206 16.75 9.91 34.02
N ALA A 207 17.69 10.84 34.17
CA ALA A 207 19.00 10.56 34.76
C ALA A 207 18.91 10.63 36.28
N ASP A 208 19.49 9.64 36.99
CA ASP A 208 19.52 9.58 38.47
C ASP A 208 20.47 10.60 39.07
N GLU A 209 21.49 11.06 38.33
CA GLU A 209 22.45 12.06 38.78
C GLU A 209 22.59 13.23 37.78
N PRO A 210 22.79 14.46 38.29
CA PRO A 210 23.08 15.61 37.46
C PRO A 210 24.48 15.51 36.85
N ILE A 211 24.57 15.85 35.54
CA ILE A 211 25.82 15.86 34.78
C ILE A 211 26.64 17.12 35.09
N LEU A 212 25.97 18.24 35.38
CA LEU A 212 26.57 19.47 35.85
C LEU A 212 26.10 19.72 37.28
N LYS A 213 27.06 20.00 38.17
CA LYS A 213 26.82 20.34 39.59
C LYS A 213 27.33 21.73 39.88
#